data_fba46d0a00150f703abbbf85bf7af396
#
_entry.id   fba46d0a00150f703abbbf85bf7af396
#
_cell.length_a   1.000
_cell.length_b   1.000
_cell.length_c   1.000
_cell.angle_alpha   90.00
_cell.angle_beta   90.00
_cell.angle_gamma   90.00
#
_symmetry.space_group_name_H-M   'P 1'
#
loop_
_entity.id
_entity.type
_entity.pdbx_description
1 polymer ?
#
loop_
_entity_poly.entity_id
_entity_poly.type
_entity_poly.pdbx_seq_one_letter_code
_entity_poly.pdbx_strand_id
1 'polypeptide(L)'
;STRKESSAASDVYKRQGMPRTAMDWPITPDALYWAARFLTERYHLPIIVTENGMANIDFVMSDGAVHDPQRIDFVKRYLAGLQRAVDENIPVIGYLYWSIMDNFEWAEGYDKRFGLVYVDYQTQQRIPKDSFYWYADVIKNNRIS
;
A
#
# COMPACT_ATOMS: atom_id res chain seq x y z
N SER A 1 -4.13 37.56 -2.62
CA SER A 1 -2.79 37.07 -3.02
C SER A 1 -2.08 36.24 -1.95
N THR A 2 -2.60 36.18 -0.73
CA THR A 2 -1.99 35.48 0.42
C THR A 2 -2.21 33.94 0.46
N ARG A 3 -3.10 33.40 -0.36
CA ARG A 3 -3.39 31.93 -0.38
C ARG A 3 -2.38 31.09 -1.16
N LYS A 4 -1.64 31.68 -2.12
CA LYS A 4 -0.63 30.94 -2.89
C LYS A 4 0.68 30.71 -2.14
N GLU A 5 1.02 31.61 -1.23
CA GLU A 5 2.26 31.50 -0.45
C GLU A 5 2.16 30.43 0.65
N SER A 6 0.97 30.19 1.18
CA SER A 6 0.74 29.17 2.22
C SER A 6 0.80 27.74 1.68
N SER A 7 0.43 27.50 0.42
CA SER A 7 0.57 26.17 -0.20
C SER A 7 2.01 25.84 -0.54
N ALA A 8 2.79 26.80 -1.04
CA ALA A 8 4.21 26.61 -1.30
C ALA A 8 5.01 26.36 -0.01
N ALA A 9 4.66 27.05 1.09
CA ALA A 9 5.29 26.83 2.39
C ALA A 9 4.96 25.45 2.96
N SER A 10 3.74 24.95 2.79
CA SER A 10 3.35 23.60 3.24
C SER A 10 4.10 22.49 2.48
N ASP A 11 4.45 22.72 1.21
CA ASP A 11 5.23 21.78 0.41
C ASP A 11 6.71 21.74 0.81
N VAL A 12 7.27 22.85 1.29
CA VAL A 12 8.64 22.89 1.82
C VAL A 12 8.77 22.18 3.17
N TYR A 13 7.72 22.14 3.96
CA TYR A 13 7.68 21.45 5.26
C TYR A 13 7.25 19.97 5.19
N LYS A 14 7.04 19.41 4.00
CA LYS A 14 6.95 17.95 3.85
C LYS A 14 8.20 17.36 4.49
N ARG A 15 8.03 16.55 5.54
CA ARG A 15 9.15 16.03 6.34
C ARG A 15 10.19 15.39 5.43
N GLN A 16 11.34 16.04 5.30
CA GLN A 16 12.44 15.55 4.49
C GLN A 16 12.91 14.20 5.02
N GLY A 17 13.17 13.25 4.12
CA GLY A 17 13.63 11.92 4.49
C GLY A 17 12.54 10.90 4.83
N MET A 18 11.25 11.25 4.82
CA MET A 18 10.19 10.25 4.91
C MET A 18 9.99 9.57 3.56
N PRO A 19 9.98 8.23 3.52
CA PRO A 19 9.68 7.49 2.29
C PRO A 19 8.25 7.78 1.82
N ARG A 20 8.08 7.85 0.49
CA ARG A 20 6.81 8.16 -0.15
C ARG A 20 6.51 7.17 -1.25
N THR A 21 5.22 6.98 -1.52
CA THR A 21 4.74 6.23 -2.68
C THR A 21 4.87 7.07 -3.97
N ALA A 22 4.64 6.46 -5.13
CA ALA A 22 4.59 7.20 -6.39
C ALA A 22 3.43 8.22 -6.48
N MET A 23 2.47 8.17 -5.54
CA MET A 23 1.41 9.18 -5.34
C MET A 23 1.87 10.32 -4.42
N ASP A 24 3.14 10.38 -4.03
CA ASP A 24 3.66 11.33 -3.04
C ASP A 24 2.99 11.20 -1.65
N TRP A 25 2.36 10.05 -1.36
CA TRP A 25 1.81 9.78 -0.04
C TRP A 25 2.90 9.28 0.92
N PRO A 26 2.94 9.78 2.17
CA PRO A 26 3.90 9.29 3.15
C PRO A 26 3.64 7.84 3.51
N ILE A 27 4.70 7.06 3.65
CA ILE A 27 4.62 5.68 4.14
C ILE A 27 4.63 5.71 5.66
N THR A 28 3.50 5.40 6.29
CA THR A 28 3.27 5.47 7.74
C THR A 28 2.73 4.14 8.27
N PRO A 29 3.56 3.11 8.44
CA PRO A 29 3.11 1.75 8.77
C PRO A 29 2.26 1.65 10.04
N ASP A 30 2.57 2.46 11.06
CA ASP A 30 1.82 2.47 12.32
C ASP A 30 0.37 3.00 12.17
N ALA A 31 0.02 3.60 11.02
CA ALA A 31 -1.30 4.17 10.81
C ALA A 31 -2.42 3.12 10.93
N LEU A 32 -2.22 1.91 10.42
CA LEU A 32 -3.21 0.84 10.52
C LEU A 32 -3.38 0.33 11.96
N TYR A 33 -2.28 0.23 12.71
CA TYR A 33 -2.37 -0.10 14.13
C TYR A 33 -3.21 0.92 14.90
N TRP A 34 -2.88 2.20 14.78
CA TRP A 34 -3.58 3.26 15.50
C TRP A 34 -5.02 3.44 15.04
N ALA A 35 -5.29 3.31 13.74
CA ALA A 35 -6.66 3.34 13.21
C ALA A 35 -7.50 2.21 13.79
N ALA A 36 -7.00 0.97 13.77
CA ALA A 36 -7.69 -0.18 14.33
C ALA A 36 -7.98 0.02 15.83
N ARG A 37 -6.98 0.49 16.59
CA ARG A 37 -7.11 0.74 18.02
C ARG A 37 -8.17 1.80 18.31
N PHE A 38 -8.06 2.99 17.73
CA PHE A 38 -9.00 4.09 18.01
C PHE A 38 -10.44 3.77 17.55
N LEU A 39 -10.61 3.09 16.43
CA LEU A 39 -11.93 2.70 15.96
C LEU A 39 -12.56 1.65 16.87
N THR A 40 -11.78 0.65 17.31
CA THR A 40 -12.26 -0.35 18.26
C THR A 40 -12.62 0.27 19.60
N GLU A 41 -11.78 1.13 20.16
CA GLU A 41 -12.05 1.84 21.41
C GLU A 41 -13.33 2.70 21.34
N ARG A 42 -13.59 3.29 20.16
CA ARG A 42 -14.76 4.15 19.96
C ARG A 42 -16.05 3.39 19.68
N TYR A 43 -15.99 2.36 18.86
CA TYR A 43 -17.19 1.71 18.31
C TYR A 43 -17.44 0.30 18.88
N HIS A 44 -16.43 -0.32 19.50
CA HIS A 44 -16.48 -1.68 20.03
C HIS A 44 -16.93 -2.74 19.00
N LEU A 45 -16.51 -2.55 17.75
CA LEU A 45 -16.81 -3.42 16.61
C LEU A 45 -15.53 -4.00 16.02
N PRO A 46 -15.62 -5.18 15.38
CA PRO A 46 -14.50 -5.73 14.65
C PRO A 46 -14.14 -4.87 13.43
N ILE A 47 -12.86 -4.88 13.07
CA ILE A 47 -12.27 -4.05 12.00
C ILE A 47 -11.85 -4.93 10.84
N ILE A 48 -12.18 -4.50 9.62
CA ILE A 48 -11.60 -5.01 8.39
C ILE A 48 -10.96 -3.86 7.61
N VAL A 49 -9.73 -4.07 7.14
CA VAL A 49 -9.10 -3.15 6.20
C VAL A 49 -9.53 -3.56 4.80
N THR A 50 -10.34 -2.73 4.17
CA THR A 50 -10.93 -3.03 2.84
C THR A 50 -10.02 -2.63 1.69
N GLU A 51 -9.11 -1.67 1.92
CA GLU A 51 -8.13 -1.23 0.93
C GLU A 51 -6.87 -0.71 1.64
N ASN A 52 -5.73 -1.24 1.25
CA ASN A 52 -4.42 -0.68 1.57
C ASN A 52 -3.41 -1.15 0.52
N GLY A 53 -2.62 -0.24 -0.01
CA GLY A 53 -1.63 -0.53 -1.04
C GLY A 53 -0.80 0.69 -1.37
N MET A 54 0.15 0.53 -2.27
CA MET A 54 0.99 1.63 -2.72
C MET A 54 1.12 1.67 -4.24
N ALA A 55 1.08 2.86 -4.80
CA ALA A 55 1.55 3.08 -6.16
C ALA A 55 3.07 3.03 -6.20
N ASN A 56 3.60 2.38 -7.22
CA ASN A 56 5.03 2.32 -7.51
C ASN A 56 5.31 2.55 -8.99
N ILE A 57 6.57 2.81 -9.34
CA ILE A 57 7.04 2.89 -10.73
C ILE A 57 7.49 1.48 -11.11
N ASP A 58 6.57 0.69 -11.65
CA ASP A 58 6.83 -0.69 -12.04
C ASP A 58 7.04 -0.78 -13.56
N PHE A 59 7.99 -1.59 -13.98
CA PHE A 59 8.28 -1.88 -15.38
C PHE A 59 8.82 -3.30 -15.54
N VAL A 60 8.68 -3.84 -16.74
CA VAL A 60 9.22 -5.17 -17.07
C VAL A 60 10.72 -5.05 -17.25
N MET A 61 11.48 -5.83 -16.51
CA MET A 61 12.94 -5.89 -16.61
C MET A 61 13.42 -6.80 -17.75
N SER A 62 14.71 -6.83 -18.00
CA SER A 62 15.33 -7.59 -19.12
C SER A 62 15.13 -9.10 -19.02
N ASP A 63 14.83 -9.62 -17.84
CA ASP A 63 14.51 -11.03 -17.59
C ASP A 63 13.01 -11.35 -17.81
N GLY A 64 12.21 -10.34 -18.18
CA GLY A 64 10.79 -10.46 -18.42
C GLY A 64 9.93 -10.40 -17.15
N ALA A 65 10.51 -10.18 -15.98
CA ALA A 65 9.81 -10.07 -14.70
C ALA A 65 9.61 -8.61 -14.28
N VAL A 66 8.77 -8.40 -13.27
CA VAL A 66 8.57 -7.12 -12.60
C VAL A 66 8.95 -7.27 -11.13
N HIS A 67 10.07 -6.68 -10.75
CA HIS A 67 10.60 -6.72 -9.39
C HIS A 67 10.16 -5.50 -8.63
N ASP A 68 9.42 -5.70 -7.54
CA ASP A 68 8.83 -4.63 -6.74
C ASP A 68 9.07 -4.80 -5.22
N PRO A 69 10.32 -4.91 -4.79
CA PRO A 69 10.67 -5.14 -3.38
C PRO A 69 10.16 -4.03 -2.46
N GLN A 70 10.00 -2.81 -2.97
CA GLN A 70 9.44 -1.68 -2.21
C GLN A 70 7.98 -1.93 -1.82
N ARG A 71 7.19 -2.57 -2.70
CA ARG A 71 5.81 -2.95 -2.41
C ARG A 71 5.76 -4.06 -1.38
N ILE A 72 6.66 -5.04 -1.45
CA ILE A 72 6.80 -6.08 -0.43
C ILE A 72 7.10 -5.46 0.93
N ASP A 73 8.11 -4.58 1.03
CA ASP A 73 8.47 -3.88 2.27
C ASP A 73 7.30 -3.05 2.82
N PHE A 74 6.58 -2.33 1.95
CA PHE A 74 5.40 -1.56 2.33
C PHE A 74 4.34 -2.47 2.98
N VAL A 75 3.90 -3.52 2.29
CA VAL A 75 2.83 -4.41 2.78
C VAL A 75 3.27 -5.12 4.06
N LYS A 76 4.53 -5.59 4.10
CA LYS A 76 5.11 -6.24 5.28
C LYS A 76 5.02 -5.34 6.53
N ARG A 77 5.40 -4.09 6.41
CA ARG A 77 5.34 -3.12 7.54
C ARG A 77 3.92 -2.82 7.98
N TYR A 78 2.99 -2.63 7.04
CA TYR A 78 1.59 -2.35 7.37
C TYR A 78 0.91 -3.56 8.00
N LEU A 79 1.17 -4.77 7.52
CA LEU A 79 0.69 -6.01 8.13
C LEU A 79 1.29 -6.24 9.52
N ALA A 80 2.57 -5.89 9.74
CA ALA A 80 3.17 -5.95 11.07
C ALA A 80 2.47 -5.04 12.08
N GLY A 81 2.03 -3.84 11.64
CA GLY A 81 1.19 -2.95 12.44
C GLY A 81 -0.15 -3.58 12.82
N LEU A 82 -0.82 -4.25 11.86
CA LEU A 82 -2.07 -4.98 12.14
C LEU A 82 -1.84 -6.21 13.02
N GLN A 83 -0.75 -6.95 12.83
CA GLN A 83 -0.39 -8.08 13.69
C GLN A 83 -0.24 -7.62 15.14
N ARG A 84 0.45 -6.50 15.37
CA ARG A 84 0.54 -5.90 16.70
C ARG A 84 -0.85 -5.60 17.29
N ALA A 85 -1.78 -5.08 16.50
CA ALA A 85 -3.14 -4.83 16.96
C ALA A 85 -3.85 -6.13 17.38
N VAL A 86 -3.71 -7.21 16.59
CA VAL A 86 -4.24 -8.54 16.91
C VAL A 86 -3.63 -9.10 18.19
N ASP A 87 -2.32 -8.97 18.37
CA ASP A 87 -1.59 -9.41 19.57
C ASP A 87 -2.07 -8.68 20.84
N GLU A 88 -2.56 -7.44 20.68
CA GLU A 88 -3.18 -6.64 21.75
C GLU A 88 -4.71 -6.88 21.88
N ASN A 89 -5.24 -7.95 21.29
CA ASN A 89 -6.66 -8.34 21.29
C ASN A 89 -7.60 -7.32 20.61
N ILE A 90 -7.11 -6.49 19.73
CA ILE A 90 -7.94 -5.65 18.87
C ILE A 90 -8.57 -6.55 17.80
N PRO A 91 -9.90 -6.57 17.61
CA PRO A 91 -10.59 -7.53 16.75
C PRO A 91 -10.45 -7.17 15.26
N VAL A 92 -9.23 -7.27 14.71
CA VAL A 92 -8.98 -7.17 13.27
C VAL A 92 -9.32 -8.50 12.63
N ILE A 93 -10.32 -8.52 11.73
CA ILE A 93 -10.87 -9.74 11.13
C ILE A 93 -10.44 -9.92 9.67
N GLY A 94 -9.78 -8.94 9.07
CA GLY A 94 -9.32 -9.09 7.68
C GLY A 94 -8.55 -7.89 7.16
N TYR A 95 -7.82 -8.17 6.08
CA TYR A 95 -7.05 -7.19 5.32
C TYR A 95 -7.14 -7.52 3.83
N LEU A 96 -7.54 -6.54 3.03
CA LEU A 96 -7.58 -6.63 1.58
C LEU A 96 -6.57 -5.64 0.98
N TYR A 97 -5.72 -6.18 0.10
CA TYR A 97 -4.73 -5.36 -0.61
C TYR A 97 -5.39 -4.63 -1.80
N TRP A 98 -5.09 -3.36 -1.97
CA TRP A 98 -5.41 -2.61 -3.19
C TRP A 98 -4.16 -2.47 -4.06
N SER A 99 -4.12 -3.06 -5.28
CA SER A 99 -5.14 -3.86 -5.96
C SER A 99 -4.53 -5.15 -6.54
N ILE A 100 -5.36 -6.06 -7.00
CA ILE A 100 -4.86 -7.31 -7.62
C ILE A 100 -4.12 -7.03 -8.94
N MET A 101 -4.59 -6.10 -9.76
CA MET A 101 -3.99 -5.74 -11.05
C MET A 101 -3.83 -4.23 -11.16
N ASP A 102 -2.81 -3.80 -11.92
CA ASP A 102 -2.74 -2.41 -12.34
C ASP A 102 -4.03 -2.00 -13.06
N ASN A 103 -4.54 -0.81 -12.76
CA ASN A 103 -5.82 -0.33 -13.25
C ASN A 103 -5.80 1.18 -13.51
N PHE A 104 -6.93 1.73 -13.89
CA PHE A 104 -7.14 3.17 -14.07
C PHE A 104 -7.27 3.85 -12.71
N GLU A 105 -6.33 4.75 -12.39
CA GLU A 105 -6.26 5.48 -11.10
C GLU A 105 -6.82 6.91 -11.25
N TRP A 106 -8.10 7.04 -11.50
CA TRP A 106 -8.83 8.32 -11.55
C TRP A 106 -8.05 9.43 -12.30
N ALA A 107 -7.71 10.53 -11.63
CA ALA A 107 -7.00 11.66 -12.21
C ALA A 107 -5.57 11.33 -12.68
N GLU A 108 -4.96 10.27 -12.16
CA GLU A 108 -3.63 9.80 -12.51
C GLU A 108 -3.64 8.85 -13.75
N GLY A 109 -4.82 8.48 -14.24
CA GLY A 109 -4.97 7.60 -15.38
C GLY A 109 -4.31 6.23 -15.16
N TYR A 110 -3.47 5.81 -16.10
CA TYR A 110 -2.74 4.53 -16.04
C TYR A 110 -1.29 4.67 -15.56
N ASP A 111 -0.89 5.86 -15.11
CA ASP A 111 0.50 6.14 -14.72
C ASP A 111 0.86 5.53 -13.37
N LYS A 112 -0.08 5.48 -12.44
CA LYS A 112 0.13 4.97 -11.07
C LYS A 112 -0.26 3.51 -10.96
N ARG A 113 0.72 2.67 -10.63
CA ARG A 113 0.57 1.20 -10.61
C ARG A 113 0.45 0.69 -9.19
N PHE A 114 -0.76 0.26 -8.81
CA PHE A 114 -1.05 -0.31 -7.50
C PHE A 114 -1.07 -1.85 -7.49
N GLY A 115 -1.19 -2.46 -8.68
CA GLY A 115 -1.41 -3.90 -8.80
C GLY A 115 -0.31 -4.77 -8.23
N LEU A 116 -0.67 -5.93 -7.73
CA LEU A 116 0.25 -7.06 -7.53
C LEU A 116 0.60 -7.73 -8.88
N VAL A 117 -0.25 -7.54 -9.88
CA VAL A 117 -0.04 -7.98 -11.25
C VAL A 117 0.15 -6.76 -12.16
N TYR A 118 1.26 -6.73 -12.85
CA TYR A 118 1.52 -5.74 -13.89
C TYR A 118 0.63 -5.99 -15.10
N VAL A 119 0.03 -4.94 -15.64
CA VAL A 119 -0.73 -4.97 -16.89
C VAL A 119 -0.01 -4.15 -17.94
N ASP A 120 0.41 -4.79 -19.02
CA ASP A 120 0.77 -4.08 -20.24
C ASP A 120 -0.52 -3.60 -20.91
N TYR A 121 -0.77 -2.31 -20.85
CA TYR A 121 -2.03 -1.74 -21.33
C TYR A 121 -2.17 -1.79 -22.86
N GLN A 122 -1.09 -1.98 -23.62
CA GLN A 122 -1.13 -2.09 -25.07
C GLN A 122 -1.46 -3.52 -25.50
N THR A 123 -0.76 -4.50 -24.95
CA THR A 123 -0.90 -5.92 -25.32
C THR A 123 -1.90 -6.67 -24.44
N GLN A 124 -2.29 -6.08 -23.31
CA GLN A 124 -3.13 -6.70 -22.29
C GLN A 124 -2.47 -7.92 -21.61
N GLN A 125 -1.16 -8.06 -21.73
CA GLN A 125 -0.42 -9.09 -21.01
C GLN A 125 -0.43 -8.80 -19.50
N ARG A 126 -0.59 -9.84 -18.70
CA ARG A 126 -0.53 -9.81 -17.24
C ARG A 126 0.72 -10.51 -16.77
N ILE A 127 1.54 -9.81 -15.97
CA ILE A 127 2.78 -10.34 -15.41
C ILE A 127 2.67 -10.22 -13.88
N PRO A 128 2.54 -11.34 -13.14
CA PRO A 128 2.61 -11.28 -11.67
C PRO A 128 3.94 -10.69 -11.22
N LYS A 129 3.91 -9.73 -10.29
CA LYS A 129 5.09 -9.10 -9.71
C LYS A 129 5.64 -9.95 -8.58
N ASP A 130 6.84 -9.67 -8.08
CA ASP A 130 7.40 -10.38 -6.94
C ASP A 130 6.48 -10.30 -5.70
N SER A 131 5.84 -9.15 -5.50
CA SER A 131 4.87 -8.94 -4.43
C SER A 131 3.64 -9.86 -4.53
N PHE A 132 3.22 -10.27 -5.73
CA PHE A 132 2.13 -11.22 -5.91
C PHE A 132 2.45 -12.57 -5.28
N TYR A 133 3.62 -13.11 -5.58
CA TYR A 133 4.05 -14.42 -5.05
C TYR A 133 4.29 -14.36 -3.56
N TRP A 134 4.96 -13.30 -3.09
CA TRP A 134 5.19 -13.09 -1.67
C TRP A 134 3.86 -12.97 -0.88
N TYR A 135 2.90 -12.18 -1.38
CA TYR A 135 1.62 -12.00 -0.70
C TYR A 135 0.76 -13.28 -0.74
N ALA A 136 0.80 -14.03 -1.82
CA ALA A 136 0.17 -15.37 -1.90
C ALA A 136 0.73 -16.32 -0.83
N ASP A 137 2.05 -16.28 -0.58
CA ASP A 137 2.69 -17.07 0.47
C ASP A 137 2.28 -16.61 1.87
N VAL A 138 2.20 -15.30 2.10
CA VAL A 138 1.67 -14.74 3.37
C VAL A 138 0.25 -15.25 3.65
N ILE A 139 -0.65 -15.20 2.64
CA ILE A 139 -2.02 -15.68 2.77
C ILE A 139 -2.04 -17.18 3.08
N LYS A 140 -1.29 -17.98 2.31
CA LYS A 140 -1.24 -19.44 2.45
C LYS A 140 -0.77 -19.88 3.83
N ASN A 141 0.24 -19.21 4.37
CA ASN A 141 0.86 -19.57 5.65
C ASN A 141 0.28 -18.81 6.83
N ASN A 142 -0.61 -17.83 6.59
CA ASN A 142 -1.15 -16.89 7.58
C ASN A 142 -0.02 -16.29 8.45
N ARG A 143 1.09 -15.93 7.83
CA ARG A 143 2.28 -15.42 8.51
C ARG A 143 3.07 -14.49 7.61
N ILE A 144 3.54 -13.39 8.18
CA ILE A 144 4.45 -12.45 7.52
C ILE A 144 5.85 -13.08 7.53
N SER A 145 6.38 -13.35 6.35
CA SER A 145 7.73 -13.93 6.13
C SER A 145 8.77 -12.85 5.80
#